data_62015832992013aa238155b689e0aa21
#
_entry.id   62015832992013aa238155b689e0aa21
#
_cell.length_a   1.000
_cell.length_b   1.000
_cell.length_c   1.000
_cell.angle_alpha   90.00
_cell.angle_beta   90.00
_cell.angle_gamma   90.00
#
_symmetry.space_group_name_H-M   'P 1'
#
loop_
_entity.id
_entity.type
_entity.pdbx_description
1 polymer ?
#
loop_
_entity_poly.entity_id
_entity_poly.type
_entity_poly.pdbx_seq_one_letter_code
_entity_poly.pdbx_strand_id
1 'polypeptide(L)'
;MPEFKNPLPTTDAVIAGPDGRIVLILRKNEPRGWALPGGFVDWGEELGRACVREAREETGLTVELVEQLFTYSDPRRDPRKHTVSTVYACRVRGGTLQAADDAADARWYRESEIPWKDLCFDHAEILRDYFRWAKTGERRKI
;
A
#
# COMPACT_ATOMS: atom_id res chain seq x y z
N MET A 1 -9.81 25.51 24.47
CA MET A 1 -9.46 25.36 23.04
C MET A 1 -10.14 24.14 22.49
N PRO A 2 -10.90 24.27 21.40
CA PRO A 2 -11.43 23.08 20.76
C PRO A 2 -10.31 22.25 20.18
N GLU A 3 -10.40 20.94 20.34
CA GLU A 3 -9.49 20.02 19.68
C GLU A 3 -9.92 19.87 18.21
N PHE A 4 -8.96 19.92 17.32
CA PHE A 4 -9.20 19.64 15.92
C PHE A 4 -8.94 18.16 15.64
N LYS A 5 -9.90 17.53 14.99
CA LYS A 5 -9.76 16.15 14.57
C LYS A 5 -9.52 16.12 13.06
N ASN A 6 -8.32 15.75 12.69
CA ASN A 6 -7.91 15.72 11.26
C ASN A 6 -7.76 14.28 10.80
N PRO A 7 -8.02 14.02 9.51
CA PRO A 7 -7.64 12.73 8.95
C PRO A 7 -6.13 12.55 8.97
N LEU A 8 -5.69 11.29 8.99
CA LEU A 8 -4.28 10.94 9.10
C LEU A 8 -3.73 10.52 7.73
N PRO A 9 -2.61 11.12 7.30
CA PRO A 9 -1.98 10.73 6.04
C PRO A 9 -1.30 9.37 6.18
N THR A 10 -1.52 8.53 5.16
CA THR A 10 -0.86 7.24 5.02
C THR A 10 -0.35 7.08 3.58
N THR A 11 0.47 6.08 3.35
CA THR A 11 0.90 5.68 2.02
C THR A 11 0.75 4.17 1.87
N ASP A 12 0.50 3.73 0.65
CA ASP A 12 0.49 2.33 0.29
C ASP A 12 1.33 2.13 -0.96
N ALA A 13 2.07 1.03 -1.02
CA ALA A 13 2.96 0.71 -2.11
C ALA A 13 2.44 -0.50 -2.90
N VAL A 14 2.27 -0.33 -4.21
CA VAL A 14 2.09 -1.48 -5.10
C VAL A 14 3.47 -1.79 -5.67
N ILE A 15 4.14 -2.77 -5.07
CA ILE A 15 5.51 -3.14 -5.43
C ILE A 15 5.45 -4.23 -6.49
N ALA A 16 5.88 -3.91 -7.71
CA ALA A 16 5.89 -4.86 -8.81
C ALA A 16 7.28 -5.43 -9.05
N GLY A 17 7.34 -6.74 -9.27
CA GLY A 17 8.53 -7.42 -9.75
C GLY A 17 8.61 -7.40 -11.28
N PRO A 18 9.75 -7.87 -11.85
CA PRO A 18 9.95 -7.89 -13.30
C PRO A 18 8.93 -8.73 -14.08
N ASP A 19 8.34 -9.72 -13.42
CA ASP A 19 7.33 -10.62 -13.99
C ASP A 19 5.89 -10.14 -13.80
N GLY A 20 5.69 -8.94 -13.27
CA GLY A 20 4.37 -8.37 -13.05
C GLY A 20 3.68 -8.80 -11.76
N ARG A 21 4.29 -9.67 -10.97
CA ARG A 21 3.74 -10.01 -9.65
C ARG A 21 3.89 -8.82 -8.70
N ILE A 22 2.98 -8.73 -7.76
CA ILE A 22 3.01 -7.67 -6.74
C ILE A 22 3.11 -8.27 -5.34
N VAL A 23 3.58 -7.45 -4.39
CA VAL A 23 3.75 -7.86 -3.00
C VAL A 23 2.52 -7.54 -2.18
N LEU A 24 2.04 -8.53 -1.43
CA LEU A 24 1.09 -8.30 -0.34
C LEU A 24 1.70 -8.80 0.96
N ILE A 25 1.29 -8.18 2.06
CA ILE A 25 1.66 -8.61 3.42
C ILE A 25 0.42 -9.15 4.13
N LEU A 26 0.64 -10.08 5.06
CA LEU A 26 -0.39 -10.56 5.97
C LEU A 26 -0.28 -9.75 7.27
N ARG A 27 -1.33 -9.03 7.63
CA ARG A 27 -1.33 -8.17 8.81
C ARG A 27 -1.38 -8.99 10.11
N LYS A 28 -0.56 -8.61 11.10
CA LYS A 28 -0.58 -9.19 12.45
C LYS A 28 -1.74 -8.67 13.29
N ASN A 29 -2.09 -7.40 13.08
CA ASN A 29 -3.08 -6.67 13.92
C ASN A 29 -4.38 -6.43 13.15
N GLU A 30 -5.44 -6.10 13.90
CA GLU A 30 -6.73 -5.77 13.29
C GLU A 30 -6.65 -4.49 12.44
N PRO A 31 -7.31 -4.44 11.27
CA PRO A 31 -7.98 -5.56 10.62
C PRO A 31 -6.96 -6.59 10.10
N ARG A 32 -7.24 -7.87 10.34
CA ARG A 32 -6.39 -8.97 9.87
C ARG A 32 -6.76 -9.36 8.45
N GLY A 33 -5.76 -9.77 7.69
CA GLY A 33 -5.90 -10.17 6.31
C GLY A 33 -4.72 -9.67 5.49
N TRP A 34 -4.82 -9.83 4.18
CA TRP A 34 -3.78 -9.39 3.25
C TRP A 34 -3.96 -7.91 2.90
N ALA A 35 -2.85 -7.23 2.72
CA ALA A 35 -2.85 -5.80 2.44
C ALA A 35 -1.62 -5.41 1.63
N LEU A 36 -1.70 -4.25 1.00
CA LEU A 36 -0.53 -3.59 0.44
C LEU A 36 0.40 -3.16 1.58
N PRO A 37 1.73 -3.22 1.39
CA PRO A 37 2.65 -2.60 2.33
C PRO A 37 2.38 -1.10 2.41
N GLY A 38 2.40 -0.57 3.62
CA GLY A 38 2.16 0.86 3.83
C GLY A 38 1.92 1.18 5.29
N GLY A 39 1.71 2.44 5.57
CA GLY A 39 1.47 2.88 6.93
C GLY A 39 1.41 4.39 7.07
N PHE A 40 1.43 4.84 8.30
CA PHE A 40 1.31 6.26 8.63
C PHE A 40 2.57 7.03 8.27
N VAL A 41 2.36 8.25 7.78
CA VAL A 41 3.43 9.21 7.51
C VAL A 41 3.86 9.82 8.83
N ASP A 42 5.16 9.88 9.08
CA ASP A 42 5.69 10.50 10.29
C ASP A 42 5.70 12.02 10.15
N TRP A 43 5.61 12.71 11.30
CA TRP A 43 5.71 14.15 11.30
C TRP A 43 7.01 14.61 10.64
N GLY A 44 6.90 15.52 9.68
CA GLY A 44 8.07 16.04 8.95
C GLY A 44 8.57 15.16 7.82
N GLU A 45 7.87 14.05 7.53
CA GLU A 45 8.26 13.11 6.49
C GLU A 45 7.46 13.37 5.21
N GLU A 46 8.13 13.35 4.05
CA GLU A 46 7.45 13.41 2.75
C GLU A 46 6.74 12.09 2.45
N LEU A 47 5.62 12.16 1.73
CA LEU A 47 4.82 10.98 1.40
C LEU A 47 5.64 9.88 0.69
N GLY A 48 6.41 10.27 -0.32
CA GLY A 48 7.22 9.31 -1.07
C GLY A 48 8.25 8.61 -0.20
N ARG A 49 8.86 9.34 0.73
CA ARG A 49 9.82 8.78 1.69
C ARG A 49 9.16 7.82 2.66
N ALA A 50 7.95 8.17 3.13
CA ALA A 50 7.17 7.29 4.00
C ALA A 50 6.86 5.97 3.28
N CYS A 51 6.48 6.04 2.02
CA CYS A 51 6.19 4.86 1.20
C CYS A 51 7.42 3.94 1.10
N VAL A 52 8.57 4.49 0.77
CA VAL A 52 9.82 3.72 0.66
C VAL A 52 10.21 3.11 2.02
N ARG A 53 10.10 3.89 3.08
CA ARG A 53 10.42 3.43 4.45
C ARG A 53 9.52 2.27 4.87
N GLU A 54 8.20 2.44 4.74
CA GLU A 54 7.21 1.41 5.11
C GLU A 54 7.41 0.13 4.30
N ALA A 55 7.65 0.26 3.00
CA ALA A 55 7.94 -0.90 2.15
C ALA A 55 9.14 -1.68 2.68
N ARG A 56 10.21 -0.99 3.03
CA ARG A 56 11.41 -1.64 3.55
C ARG A 56 11.19 -2.28 4.91
N GLU A 57 10.52 -1.58 5.82
CA GLU A 57 10.24 -2.07 7.17
C GLU A 57 9.40 -3.35 7.15
N GLU A 58 8.40 -3.41 6.27
CA GLU A 58 7.44 -4.52 6.24
C GLU A 58 7.87 -5.66 5.32
N THR A 59 8.65 -5.40 4.28
CA THR A 59 8.95 -6.39 3.23
C THR A 59 10.43 -6.70 3.04
N GLY A 60 11.33 -5.89 3.62
CA GLY A 60 12.76 -6.02 3.38
C GLY A 60 13.23 -5.51 2.02
N LEU A 61 12.32 -5.02 1.19
CA LEU A 61 12.64 -4.55 -0.15
C LEU A 61 12.97 -3.07 -0.18
N THR A 62 14.00 -2.71 -0.91
CA THR A 62 14.29 -1.33 -1.29
C THR A 62 13.58 -1.06 -2.62
N VAL A 63 12.69 -0.09 -2.61
CA VAL A 63 11.87 0.21 -3.78
C VAL A 63 12.16 1.59 -4.35
N GLU A 64 11.89 1.73 -5.64
CA GLU A 64 11.89 2.99 -6.36
C GLU A 64 10.45 3.35 -6.68
N LEU A 65 10.09 4.61 -6.41
CA LEU A 65 8.78 5.13 -6.80
C LEU A 65 8.73 5.34 -8.31
N VAL A 66 7.73 4.75 -8.96
CA VAL A 66 7.55 4.88 -10.41
C VAL A 66 6.49 5.92 -10.72
N GLU A 67 5.36 5.88 -10.00
CA GLU A 67 4.22 6.74 -10.30
C GLU A 67 3.39 6.95 -9.03
N GLN A 68 2.91 8.16 -8.82
CA GLN A 68 1.88 8.44 -7.83
C GLN A 68 0.54 8.21 -8.50
N LEU A 69 -0.22 7.21 -8.04
CA LEU A 69 -1.43 6.78 -8.74
C LEU A 69 -2.67 7.57 -8.36
N PHE A 70 -3.03 7.58 -7.08
CA PHE A 70 -4.25 8.21 -6.61
C PHE A 70 -4.22 8.35 -5.10
N THR A 71 -5.07 9.21 -4.54
CA THR A 71 -5.24 9.33 -3.10
C THR A 71 -6.64 8.89 -2.72
N TYR A 72 -6.73 7.88 -1.86
CA TYR A 72 -7.97 7.26 -1.40
C TYR A 72 -8.31 7.83 -0.03
N SER A 73 -9.49 8.44 0.10
CA SER A 73 -9.82 9.24 1.27
C SER A 73 -11.24 9.06 1.81
N ASP A 74 -11.97 8.03 1.39
CA ASP A 74 -13.28 7.75 1.95
C ASP A 74 -13.14 7.52 3.46
N PRO A 75 -13.91 8.23 4.32
CA PRO A 75 -13.82 8.04 5.77
C PRO A 75 -14.06 6.60 6.25
N ARG A 76 -14.73 5.78 5.44
CA ARG A 76 -15.04 4.39 5.78
C ARG A 76 -13.97 3.39 5.32
N ARG A 77 -12.94 3.86 4.60
CA ARG A 77 -11.93 2.95 4.02
C ARG A 77 -11.13 2.18 5.08
N ASP A 78 -10.95 2.77 6.25
CA ASP A 78 -10.22 2.19 7.37
C ASP A 78 -11.12 2.18 8.61
N PRO A 79 -11.43 1.01 9.18
CA PRO A 79 -12.34 0.93 10.33
C PRO A 79 -11.78 1.56 11.61
N ARG A 80 -10.49 1.79 11.67
CA ARG A 80 -9.83 2.32 12.87
C ARG A 80 -9.91 3.84 12.96
N LYS A 81 -9.69 4.52 11.83
CA LYS A 81 -9.52 5.98 11.76
C LYS A 81 -9.81 6.46 10.35
N HIS A 82 -10.07 7.76 10.20
CA HIS A 82 -10.11 8.36 8.87
C HIS A 82 -8.70 8.53 8.34
N THR A 83 -8.28 7.64 7.46
CA THR A 83 -6.98 7.73 6.79
C THR A 83 -7.12 8.26 5.38
N VAL A 84 -6.12 9.00 4.94
CA VAL A 84 -6.01 9.51 3.57
C VAL A 84 -4.73 8.90 3.00
N SER A 85 -4.88 7.91 2.13
CA SER A 85 -3.75 7.15 1.62
C SER A 85 -3.39 7.54 0.19
N THR A 86 -2.15 7.96 0.02
CA THR A 86 -1.57 8.17 -1.31
C THR A 86 -0.85 6.89 -1.74
N VAL A 87 -1.24 6.38 -2.90
CA VAL A 87 -0.74 5.11 -3.43
C VAL A 87 0.31 5.34 -4.50
N TYR A 88 1.43 4.64 -4.37
CA TYR A 88 2.52 4.68 -5.35
C TYR A 88 2.70 3.32 -6.00
N ALA A 89 2.88 3.32 -7.33
CA ALA A 89 3.44 2.19 -8.03
C ALA A 89 4.95 2.21 -7.83
N CYS A 90 5.50 1.08 -7.43
CA CYS A 90 6.92 0.94 -7.09
C CYS A 90 7.53 -0.25 -7.82
N ARG A 91 8.85 -0.21 -8.00
CA ARG A 91 9.61 -1.37 -8.46
C ARG A 91 10.76 -1.66 -7.51
N VAL A 92 11.21 -2.90 -7.49
CA VAL A 92 12.30 -3.34 -6.63
C VAL A 92 13.64 -2.85 -7.15
N ARG A 93 14.43 -2.26 -6.24
CA ARG A 93 15.82 -1.87 -6.53
C ARG A 93 16.82 -2.77 -5.81
N GLY A 94 16.41 -3.43 -4.75
CA GLY A 94 17.28 -4.30 -3.97
C GLY A 94 16.55 -4.93 -2.80
N GLY A 95 17.29 -5.71 -2.02
CA GLY A 95 16.74 -6.40 -0.87
C GLY A 95 16.13 -7.74 -1.23
N THR A 96 15.68 -8.45 -0.20
CA THR A 96 15.05 -9.76 -0.32
C THR A 96 13.72 -9.73 0.41
N LEU A 97 12.66 -10.25 -0.22
CA LEU A 97 11.34 -10.28 0.38
C LEU A 97 11.34 -11.13 1.64
N GLN A 98 11.02 -10.51 2.78
CA GLN A 98 10.78 -11.19 4.05
C GLN A 98 9.87 -10.33 4.91
N ALA A 99 8.96 -10.99 5.63
CA ALA A 99 8.05 -10.28 6.52
C ALA A 99 8.80 -9.73 7.74
N ALA A 100 8.44 -8.51 8.13
CA ALA A 100 8.99 -7.85 9.31
C ALA A 100 7.98 -6.85 9.88
N ASP A 101 8.24 -6.33 11.08
CA ASP A 101 7.39 -5.37 11.81
C ASP A 101 5.94 -5.85 11.91
N ASP A 102 4.98 -5.12 11.34
CA ASP A 102 3.55 -5.43 11.41
C ASP A 102 3.11 -6.54 10.45
N ALA A 103 4.03 -7.08 9.66
CA ALA A 103 3.73 -8.14 8.71
C ALA A 103 4.06 -9.53 9.30
N ALA A 104 3.06 -10.42 9.35
CA ALA A 104 3.24 -11.81 9.73
C ALA A 104 3.78 -12.66 8.57
N ASP A 105 3.52 -12.26 7.34
CA ASP A 105 3.97 -12.92 6.13
C ASP A 105 4.05 -11.88 5.01
N ALA A 106 4.81 -12.18 3.97
CA ALA A 106 4.90 -11.34 2.78
C ALA A 106 5.10 -12.25 1.56
N ARG A 107 4.31 -12.03 0.51
CA ARG A 107 4.32 -12.91 -0.65
C ARG A 107 4.15 -12.13 -1.95
N TRP A 108 4.69 -12.73 -3.03
CA TRP A 108 4.44 -12.29 -4.40
C TRP A 108 3.14 -12.93 -4.92
N TYR A 109 2.31 -12.12 -5.57
CA TYR A 109 1.05 -12.58 -6.16
C TYR A 109 0.93 -12.11 -7.61
N ARG A 110 0.53 -13.04 -8.49
CA ARG A 110 0.02 -12.66 -9.80
C ARG A 110 -1.39 -12.08 -9.64
N GLU A 111 -1.86 -11.30 -10.58
CA GLU A 111 -3.23 -10.77 -10.54
C GLU A 111 -4.26 -11.89 -10.33
N SER A 112 -4.08 -13.02 -11.03
CA SER A 112 -4.97 -14.18 -10.93
C SER A 112 -4.94 -14.89 -9.57
N GLU A 113 -3.93 -14.61 -8.74
CA GLU A 113 -3.74 -15.25 -7.44
C GLU A 113 -4.13 -14.35 -6.26
N ILE A 114 -4.50 -13.10 -6.53
CA ILE A 114 -4.84 -12.13 -5.48
C ILE A 114 -5.98 -12.65 -4.61
N PRO A 115 -5.82 -12.66 -3.27
CA PRO A 115 -6.88 -13.08 -2.36
C PRO A 115 -7.92 -11.97 -2.17
N TRP A 116 -8.69 -11.69 -3.20
CA TRP A 116 -9.61 -10.54 -3.27
C TRP A 116 -10.58 -10.45 -2.09
N LYS A 117 -11.03 -11.58 -1.56
CA LYS A 117 -11.99 -11.63 -0.44
C LYS A 117 -11.34 -11.38 0.92
N ASP A 118 -10.03 -11.53 1.01
CA ASP A 118 -9.27 -11.40 2.25
C ASP A 118 -8.40 -10.14 2.29
N LEU A 119 -8.64 -9.21 1.38
CA LEU A 119 -7.95 -7.92 1.37
C LEU A 119 -8.55 -6.96 2.38
N CYS A 120 -7.67 -6.30 3.13
CA CYS A 120 -8.06 -5.30 4.13
C CYS A 120 -8.37 -3.96 3.48
N PHE A 121 -9.08 -3.11 4.22
CA PHE A 121 -9.38 -1.73 3.83
C PHE A 121 -10.07 -1.69 2.46
N ASP A 122 -9.73 -0.72 1.65
CA ASP A 122 -10.16 -0.60 0.25
C ASP A 122 -9.10 -1.11 -0.73
N HIS A 123 -8.20 -2.00 -0.28
CA HIS A 123 -7.07 -2.45 -1.08
C HIS A 123 -7.51 -3.23 -2.33
N ALA A 124 -8.68 -3.87 -2.31
CA ALA A 124 -9.24 -4.48 -3.52
C ALA A 124 -9.51 -3.42 -4.61
N GLU A 125 -10.08 -2.28 -4.22
CA GLU A 125 -10.32 -1.14 -5.12
C GLU A 125 -9.01 -0.58 -5.65
N ILE A 126 -8.04 -0.38 -4.76
CA ILE A 126 -6.71 0.11 -5.13
C ILE A 126 -6.05 -0.81 -6.17
N LEU A 127 -6.11 -2.12 -5.94
CA LEU A 127 -5.48 -3.08 -6.86
C LEU A 127 -6.19 -3.16 -8.21
N ARG A 128 -7.52 -3.04 -8.24
CA ARG A 128 -8.26 -2.98 -9.52
C ARG A 128 -7.81 -1.76 -10.32
N ASP A 129 -7.69 -0.62 -9.66
CA ASP A 129 -7.23 0.63 -10.29
C ASP A 129 -5.77 0.49 -10.77
N TYR A 130 -4.92 -0.13 -9.95
CA TYR A 130 -3.52 -0.38 -10.30
C TYR A 130 -3.39 -1.26 -11.55
N PHE A 131 -4.07 -2.41 -11.58
CA PHE A 131 -3.96 -3.33 -12.71
C PHE A 131 -4.52 -2.71 -13.99
N ARG A 132 -5.56 -1.91 -13.89
CA ARG A 132 -6.06 -1.14 -15.04
C ARG A 132 -5.00 -0.17 -15.55
N TRP A 133 -4.39 0.59 -14.67
CA TRP A 133 -3.30 1.49 -15.04
C TRP A 133 -2.12 0.75 -15.65
N ALA A 134 -1.71 -0.37 -15.06
CA ALA A 134 -0.60 -1.17 -15.55
C ALA A 134 -0.85 -1.71 -16.97
N LYS A 135 -2.10 -2.02 -17.30
CA LYS A 135 -2.48 -2.55 -18.61
C LYS A 135 -2.75 -1.48 -19.65
N THR A 136 -3.35 -0.35 -19.26
CA THR A 136 -3.88 0.65 -20.19
C THR A 136 -3.20 2.02 -20.09
N GLY A 137 -2.46 2.27 -19.03
CA GLY A 137 -1.92 3.59 -18.72
C GLY A 137 -2.94 4.57 -18.14
N GLU A 138 -4.20 4.15 -17.97
CA GLU A 138 -5.25 4.99 -17.44
C GLU A 138 -5.29 4.94 -15.92
N ARG A 139 -5.17 6.12 -15.30
CA ARG A 139 -5.36 6.26 -13.85
C ARG A 139 -6.83 6.39 -13.50
N ARG A 140 -7.17 6.07 -12.25
CA ARG A 140 -8.47 6.38 -11.70
C ARG A 140 -8.76 7.87 -11.84
N LYS A 141 -9.98 8.19 -12.24
CA LYS A 141 -10.50 9.56 -12.35
C LYS A 141 -11.42 9.86 -11.17
N ILE A 142 -11.40 11.11 -10.73
CA ILE A 142 -12.34 11.63 -9.73
C ILE A 142 -13.72 11.88 -10.33
#